data_1d76988200f96e77921f057c56e62320
#
_entry.id   1d76988200f96e77921f057c56e62320
#
_cell.length_a   1.000
_cell.length_b   1.000
_cell.length_c   1.000
_cell.angle_alpha   90.00
_cell.angle_beta   90.00
_cell.angle_gamma   90.00
#
_symmetry.space_group_name_H-M   'P 1'
#
loop_
_entity.id
_entity.type
_entity.pdbx_description
1 polymer ?
#
loop_
_entity_poly.entity_id
_entity_poly.type
_entity_poly.pdbx_seq_one_letter_code
_entity_poly.pdbx_strand_id
1 'polypeptide(L)'
;MSNLISRTGRVESWIEDPTSRLPVSCTTFVVEDSMEGDNGIEASWRFASHALRYGAGCAIHLSKLRPAGTTNDKGLVATGPVSFGKIYSAFNEVLRRGGAYKNGAIVLHLDLSHPDAVEFITANRSELPWVKRCVDIDEDMWKFATQTTKDALLYGIKSGDVWLNKIRYDNTGQRIYGNVCLEVYLPSRGTCLLQHVNLGACTLDNLQEAFVSGMSELCDLHGRTGVGESGEYLTPEVDRQVGLGVLGLANFLRRYNISYADFGEA
;
A
#
# COMPACT_ATOMS: atom_id res chain seq x y z
N MET A 1 21.76 -4.63 20.39
CA MET A 1 21.11 -3.56 19.58
C MET A 1 21.03 -2.30 20.43
N SER A 2 21.32 -1.16 19.84
CA SER A 2 21.19 0.12 20.51
C SER A 2 19.69 0.40 20.76
N ASN A 3 19.32 0.94 21.93
CA ASN A 3 17.95 1.37 22.23
C ASN A 3 17.42 2.48 21.29
N LEU A 4 18.27 2.97 20.41
CA LEU A 4 17.97 4.08 19.49
C LEU A 4 17.15 3.63 18.28
N ILE A 5 17.17 2.34 17.94
CA ILE A 5 16.51 1.80 16.75
C ILE A 5 15.50 0.72 17.18
N SER A 6 14.32 0.76 16.57
CA SER A 6 13.26 -0.22 16.81
C SER A 6 12.85 -0.87 15.48
N ARG A 7 12.96 -2.19 15.40
CA ARG A 7 12.43 -2.99 14.31
C ARG A 7 10.91 -3.13 14.43
N THR A 8 10.25 -3.32 13.29
CA THR A 8 8.84 -3.69 13.32
C THR A 8 8.68 -5.14 13.80
N GLY A 9 7.56 -5.45 14.43
CA GLY A 9 7.25 -6.83 14.83
C GLY A 9 7.25 -7.81 13.65
N ARG A 10 7.03 -7.32 12.42
CA ARG A 10 7.11 -8.10 11.21
C ARG A 10 8.54 -8.50 10.87
N VAL A 11 9.48 -7.57 10.98
CA VAL A 11 10.91 -7.84 10.77
C VAL A 11 11.42 -8.81 11.83
N GLU A 12 11.04 -8.62 13.08
CA GLU A 12 11.40 -9.54 14.17
C GLU A 12 10.88 -10.96 13.89
N SER A 13 9.61 -11.11 13.53
CA SER A 13 9.04 -12.42 13.20
C SER A 13 9.70 -13.06 11.97
N TRP A 14 10.14 -12.27 10.99
CA TRP A 14 10.87 -12.78 9.83
C TRP A 14 12.27 -13.25 10.22
N ILE A 15 12.96 -12.54 11.11
CA ILE A 15 14.28 -12.96 11.61
C ILE A 15 14.17 -14.29 12.35
N GLU A 16 13.09 -14.50 13.12
CA GLU A 16 12.83 -15.76 13.83
C GLU A 16 12.48 -16.92 12.90
N ASP A 17 11.67 -16.64 11.87
CA ASP A 17 11.25 -17.65 10.88
C ASP A 17 11.13 -17.03 9.47
N PRO A 18 12.25 -16.98 8.73
CA PRO A 18 12.28 -16.40 7.39
C PRO A 18 11.48 -17.19 6.35
N THR A 19 11.09 -18.43 6.63
CA THR A 19 10.39 -19.29 5.67
C THR A 19 8.88 -19.06 5.65
N SER A 20 8.28 -18.58 6.73
CA SER A 20 6.83 -18.42 6.86
C SER A 20 6.34 -16.98 6.81
N ARG A 21 7.23 -16.01 6.72
CA ARG A 21 6.91 -14.57 6.77
C ARG A 21 7.63 -13.78 5.71
N LEU A 22 7.00 -12.67 5.26
CA LEU A 22 7.68 -11.60 4.54
C LEU A 22 8.09 -10.51 5.53
N PRO A 23 9.30 -9.96 5.41
CA PRO A 23 9.75 -8.85 6.26
C PRO A 23 9.08 -7.53 5.88
N VAL A 24 8.56 -7.43 4.66
CA VAL A 24 7.91 -6.23 4.12
C VAL A 24 6.49 -6.07 4.61
N SER A 25 6.08 -4.84 4.88
CA SER A 25 4.77 -4.53 5.44
C SER A 25 3.68 -4.43 4.40
N CYS A 26 3.99 -3.84 3.25
CA CYS A 26 3.05 -3.57 2.18
C CYS A 26 3.66 -3.85 0.82
N THR A 27 2.77 -4.17 -0.11
CA THR A 27 3.09 -4.37 -1.53
C THR A 27 2.03 -3.70 -2.39
N THR A 28 2.35 -3.46 -3.66
CA THR A 28 1.47 -2.80 -4.63
C THR A 28 1.49 -3.58 -5.93
N PHE A 29 0.32 -3.73 -6.55
CA PHE A 29 0.19 -4.36 -7.86
C PHE A 29 -0.74 -3.52 -8.75
N VAL A 30 -0.28 -3.20 -9.95
CA VAL A 30 -1.07 -2.51 -10.98
C VAL A 30 -1.55 -3.55 -11.99
N VAL A 31 -2.85 -3.77 -12.05
CA VAL A 31 -3.46 -4.81 -12.89
C VAL A 31 -3.60 -4.29 -14.32
N GLU A 32 -3.00 -5.01 -15.28
CA GLU A 32 -3.20 -4.75 -16.70
C GLU A 32 -4.54 -5.32 -17.18
N ASP A 33 -5.11 -4.73 -18.23
CA ASP A 33 -6.42 -5.11 -18.77
C ASP A 33 -6.35 -6.37 -19.64
N SER A 34 -5.94 -7.47 -19.01
CA SER A 34 -5.84 -8.80 -19.63
C SER A 34 -6.01 -9.86 -18.54
N MET A 35 -6.63 -10.97 -18.86
CA MET A 35 -6.65 -12.12 -17.94
C MET A 35 -5.25 -12.71 -17.79
N GLU A 36 -4.55 -12.86 -18.90
CA GLU A 36 -3.23 -13.48 -18.99
C GLU A 36 -2.08 -12.45 -18.93
N GLY A 37 -0.85 -12.95 -18.86
CA GLY A 37 0.36 -12.15 -18.84
C GLY A 37 0.90 -11.92 -17.43
N ASP A 38 2.12 -11.41 -17.35
CA ASP A 38 2.86 -11.28 -16.08
C ASP A 38 2.24 -10.27 -15.11
N ASN A 39 1.49 -9.30 -15.62
CA ASN A 39 0.82 -8.26 -14.84
C ASN A 39 -0.71 -8.23 -15.06
N GLY A 40 -1.27 -9.31 -15.63
CA GLY A 40 -2.69 -9.46 -15.85
C GLY A 40 -3.48 -9.79 -14.58
N ILE A 41 -4.76 -10.04 -14.75
CA ILE A 41 -5.70 -10.29 -13.67
C ILE A 41 -5.33 -11.56 -12.90
N GLU A 42 -5.04 -12.68 -13.58
CA GLU A 42 -4.64 -13.94 -12.93
C GLU A 42 -3.33 -13.80 -12.16
N ALA A 43 -2.35 -13.06 -12.73
CA ALA A 43 -1.11 -12.77 -12.04
C ALA A 43 -1.35 -11.94 -10.76
N SER A 44 -2.30 -11.01 -10.79
CA SER A 44 -2.69 -10.23 -9.61
C SER A 44 -3.31 -11.08 -8.50
N TRP A 45 -4.05 -12.12 -8.87
CA TRP A 45 -4.61 -13.07 -7.89
C TRP A 45 -3.52 -13.87 -7.19
N ARG A 46 -2.55 -14.37 -7.96
CA ARG A 46 -1.39 -15.06 -7.41
C ARG A 46 -0.59 -14.15 -6.49
N PHE A 47 -0.35 -12.91 -6.91
CA PHE A 47 0.33 -11.89 -6.11
C PHE A 47 -0.40 -11.63 -4.78
N ALA A 48 -1.70 -11.33 -4.83
CA ALA A 48 -2.50 -11.03 -3.64
C ALA A 48 -2.54 -12.23 -2.69
N SER A 49 -2.74 -13.43 -3.22
CA SER A 49 -2.72 -14.68 -2.46
C SER A 49 -1.38 -14.90 -1.75
N HIS A 50 -0.27 -14.67 -2.44
CA HIS A 50 1.07 -14.79 -1.87
C HIS A 50 1.28 -13.76 -0.75
N ALA A 51 0.99 -12.48 -1.01
CA ALA A 51 1.15 -11.42 -0.03
C ALA A 51 0.35 -11.69 1.25
N LEU A 52 -0.91 -12.08 1.13
CA LEU A 52 -1.77 -12.37 2.28
C LEU A 52 -1.27 -13.56 3.10
N ARG A 53 -0.88 -14.66 2.45
CA ARG A 53 -0.38 -15.84 3.15
C ARG A 53 0.88 -15.55 3.96
N TYR A 54 1.77 -14.72 3.43
CA TYR A 54 3.01 -14.34 4.11
C TYR A 54 2.88 -13.05 4.95
N GLY A 55 1.67 -12.50 5.05
CA GLY A 55 1.30 -11.47 6.00
C GLY A 55 1.57 -10.04 5.56
N ALA A 56 1.86 -9.76 4.29
CA ALA A 56 1.97 -8.41 3.76
C ALA A 56 0.61 -7.83 3.40
N GLY A 57 0.44 -6.51 3.57
CA GLY A 57 -0.69 -5.76 3.02
C GLY A 57 -0.55 -5.60 1.51
N CYS A 58 -1.68 -5.56 0.81
CA CYS A 58 -1.71 -5.57 -0.65
C CYS A 58 -2.58 -4.42 -1.18
N ALA A 59 -1.98 -3.50 -1.92
CA ALA A 59 -2.71 -2.47 -2.67
C ALA A 59 -2.86 -2.92 -4.12
N ILE A 60 -4.09 -3.04 -4.58
CA ILE A 60 -4.44 -3.50 -5.94
C ILE A 60 -5.03 -2.34 -6.71
N HIS A 61 -4.34 -1.88 -7.75
CA HIS A 61 -4.76 -0.78 -8.60
C HIS A 61 -5.49 -1.33 -9.84
N LEU A 62 -6.77 -0.98 -9.97
CA LEU A 62 -7.70 -1.53 -10.96
C LEU A 62 -8.01 -0.58 -12.12
N SER A 63 -7.39 0.59 -12.16
CA SER A 63 -7.77 1.68 -13.07
C SER A 63 -7.55 1.39 -14.56
N LYS A 64 -6.67 0.44 -14.88
CA LYS A 64 -6.43 0.01 -16.27
C LYS A 64 -7.49 -0.97 -16.79
N LEU A 65 -8.27 -1.58 -15.90
CA LEU A 65 -9.34 -2.48 -16.32
C LEU A 65 -10.42 -1.73 -17.08
N ARG A 66 -10.88 -2.30 -18.19
CA ARG A 66 -11.99 -1.75 -18.95
C ARG A 66 -13.26 -1.69 -18.12
N PRO A 67 -14.13 -0.68 -18.35
CA PRO A 67 -15.38 -0.55 -17.59
C PRO A 67 -16.36 -1.69 -17.89
N ALA A 68 -17.29 -1.88 -16.95
CA ALA A 68 -18.40 -2.78 -17.11
C ALA A 68 -19.19 -2.46 -18.39
N GLY A 69 -19.65 -3.50 -19.08
CA GLY A 69 -20.39 -3.36 -20.33
C GLY A 69 -19.53 -3.23 -21.59
N THR A 70 -18.21 -3.10 -21.47
CA THR A 70 -17.32 -3.11 -22.65
C THR A 70 -17.31 -4.50 -23.28
N THR A 71 -17.57 -4.55 -24.58
CA THR A 71 -17.57 -5.80 -25.36
C THR A 71 -16.23 -5.94 -26.10
N ASN A 72 -15.63 -7.12 -26.03
CA ASN A 72 -14.46 -7.43 -26.85
C ASN A 72 -14.88 -7.92 -28.25
N ASP A 73 -13.90 -8.16 -29.11
CA ASP A 73 -14.07 -8.67 -30.48
C ASP A 73 -14.72 -10.05 -30.58
N LYS A 74 -14.77 -10.81 -29.49
CA LYS A 74 -15.45 -12.11 -29.39
C LYS A 74 -16.88 -12.00 -28.80
N GLY A 75 -17.36 -10.77 -28.56
CA GLY A 75 -18.70 -10.52 -27.98
C GLY A 75 -18.80 -10.78 -26.49
N LEU A 76 -17.68 -11.01 -25.79
CA LEU A 76 -17.68 -11.13 -24.33
C LEU A 76 -17.75 -9.76 -23.67
N VAL A 77 -18.64 -9.64 -22.70
CA VAL A 77 -18.91 -8.39 -21.99
C VAL A 77 -18.10 -8.34 -20.71
N ALA A 78 -17.35 -7.27 -20.50
CA ALA A 78 -16.59 -7.04 -19.28
C ALA A 78 -17.55 -6.75 -18.10
N THR A 79 -17.21 -7.29 -16.92
CA THR A 79 -17.97 -7.06 -15.67
C THR A 79 -17.47 -5.86 -14.87
N GLY A 80 -16.29 -5.34 -15.21
CA GLY A 80 -15.72 -4.15 -14.62
C GLY A 80 -14.93 -4.35 -13.31
N PRO A 81 -14.21 -3.31 -12.87
CA PRO A 81 -13.31 -3.38 -11.73
C PRO A 81 -14.01 -3.71 -10.39
N VAL A 82 -15.24 -3.27 -10.18
CA VAL A 82 -15.99 -3.57 -8.95
C VAL A 82 -16.27 -5.07 -8.84
N SER A 83 -16.66 -5.71 -9.94
CA SER A 83 -16.89 -7.15 -10.01
C SER A 83 -15.62 -7.95 -9.71
N PHE A 84 -14.49 -7.59 -10.31
CA PHE A 84 -13.19 -8.19 -9.99
C PHE A 84 -12.76 -7.93 -8.55
N GLY A 85 -13.13 -6.79 -8.00
CA GLY A 85 -12.90 -6.45 -6.58
C GLY A 85 -13.45 -7.49 -5.61
N LYS A 86 -14.54 -8.17 -5.95
CA LYS A 86 -15.16 -9.23 -5.13
C LYS A 86 -14.23 -10.45 -4.96
N ILE A 87 -13.40 -10.73 -5.93
CA ILE A 87 -12.42 -11.84 -5.85
C ILE A 87 -11.37 -11.54 -4.79
N TYR A 88 -10.83 -10.32 -4.77
CA TYR A 88 -9.86 -9.92 -3.75
C TYR A 88 -10.48 -9.88 -2.35
N SER A 89 -11.73 -9.47 -2.24
CA SER A 89 -12.49 -9.55 -0.99
C SER A 89 -12.62 -10.98 -0.49
N ALA A 90 -12.97 -11.92 -1.37
CA ALA A 90 -13.04 -13.35 -1.05
C ALA A 90 -11.68 -13.92 -0.63
N PHE A 91 -10.60 -13.54 -1.29
CA PHE A 91 -9.25 -13.94 -0.86
C PHE A 91 -8.95 -13.51 0.56
N ASN A 92 -9.26 -12.26 0.92
CA ASN A 92 -8.99 -11.77 2.27
C ASN A 92 -9.88 -12.43 3.33
N GLU A 93 -11.08 -12.84 2.96
CA GLU A 93 -11.96 -13.62 3.83
C GLU A 93 -11.39 -15.01 4.12
N VAL A 94 -10.90 -15.70 3.08
CA VAL A 94 -10.50 -17.12 3.13
C VAL A 94 -9.04 -17.28 3.56
N LEU A 95 -8.13 -16.51 2.99
CA LEU A 95 -6.69 -16.60 3.24
C LEU A 95 -6.30 -15.75 4.44
N ARG A 96 -6.79 -16.12 5.61
CA ARG A 96 -6.43 -15.44 6.84
C ARG A 96 -4.93 -15.46 7.03
N ARG A 97 -4.38 -14.31 7.33
CA ARG A 97 -2.97 -13.97 7.47
C ARG A 97 -2.17 -15.05 8.17
N GLY A 98 -1.44 -15.86 7.41
CA GLY A 98 -0.58 -16.92 7.92
C GLY A 98 -1.30 -17.94 8.81
N GLY A 99 -2.58 -18.23 8.57
CA GLY A 99 -3.40 -19.12 9.41
C GLY A 99 -3.76 -18.51 10.78
N ALA A 100 -3.31 -17.31 11.09
CA ALA A 100 -3.69 -16.60 12.31
C ALA A 100 -5.08 -15.96 12.16
N TYR A 101 -5.75 -15.71 13.28
CA TYR A 101 -7.12 -15.17 13.34
C TYR A 101 -7.28 -13.72 12.84
N LYS A 102 -6.27 -13.14 12.22
CA LYS A 102 -6.31 -11.76 11.71
C LYS A 102 -6.43 -11.76 10.19
N ASN A 103 -7.39 -11.04 9.67
CA ASN A 103 -7.51 -10.77 8.24
C ASN A 103 -6.29 -9.95 7.78
N GLY A 104 -5.87 -10.20 6.53
CA GLY A 104 -4.91 -9.35 5.84
C GLY A 104 -5.52 -8.00 5.49
N ALA A 105 -4.70 -7.08 5.02
CA ALA A 105 -5.15 -5.80 4.51
C ALA A 105 -5.08 -5.78 2.98
N ILE A 106 -6.23 -5.59 2.34
CA ILE A 106 -6.30 -5.29 0.90
C ILE A 106 -6.99 -3.95 0.74
N VAL A 107 -6.38 -3.06 -0.04
CA VAL A 107 -6.98 -1.83 -0.52
C VAL A 107 -7.09 -1.89 -2.03
N LEU A 108 -8.31 -1.73 -2.54
CA LEU A 108 -8.57 -1.59 -3.96
C LEU A 108 -8.51 -0.12 -4.33
N HIS A 109 -7.78 0.21 -5.38
CA HIS A 109 -7.63 1.56 -5.89
C HIS A 109 -8.30 1.70 -7.26
N LEU A 110 -9.00 2.81 -7.47
CA LEU A 110 -9.55 3.20 -8.75
C LEU A 110 -9.41 4.71 -8.95
N ASP A 111 -9.01 5.12 -10.16
CA ASP A 111 -8.91 6.53 -10.52
C ASP A 111 -10.31 7.17 -10.63
N LEU A 112 -10.44 8.42 -10.18
CA LEU A 112 -11.70 9.15 -10.25
C LEU A 112 -12.21 9.30 -11.69
N SER A 113 -11.31 9.32 -12.68
CA SER A 113 -11.66 9.42 -14.11
C SER A 113 -12.16 8.10 -14.72
N HIS A 114 -12.07 6.99 -14.00
CA HIS A 114 -12.57 5.72 -14.52
C HIS A 114 -14.10 5.76 -14.72
N PRO A 115 -14.65 5.24 -15.82
CA PRO A 115 -16.10 5.25 -16.04
C PRO A 115 -16.93 4.61 -14.91
N ASP A 116 -16.39 3.59 -14.24
CA ASP A 116 -17.04 2.90 -13.12
C ASP A 116 -16.73 3.53 -11.75
N ALA A 117 -16.18 4.75 -11.70
CA ALA A 117 -15.78 5.38 -10.43
C ALA A 117 -16.97 5.56 -9.48
N VAL A 118 -18.13 5.99 -9.97
CA VAL A 118 -19.32 6.16 -9.13
C VAL A 118 -19.79 4.82 -8.57
N GLU A 119 -19.84 3.77 -9.39
CA GLU A 119 -20.16 2.41 -8.93
C GLU A 119 -19.19 1.94 -7.84
N PHE A 120 -17.90 2.12 -8.06
CA PHE A 120 -16.86 1.76 -7.10
C PHE A 120 -17.00 2.51 -5.76
N ILE A 121 -17.28 3.81 -5.80
CA ILE A 121 -17.44 4.65 -4.61
C ILE A 121 -18.69 4.27 -3.84
N THR A 122 -19.80 4.01 -4.53
CA THR A 122 -21.12 3.78 -3.95
C THR A 122 -21.43 2.31 -3.69
N ALA A 123 -20.57 1.39 -4.08
CA ALA A 123 -20.75 -0.03 -3.81
C ALA A 123 -21.02 -0.28 -2.33
N ASN A 124 -22.01 -1.13 -2.04
CA ASN A 124 -22.35 -1.45 -0.68
C ASN A 124 -21.19 -2.19 0.01
N ARG A 125 -20.98 -1.91 1.29
CA ARG A 125 -19.96 -2.62 2.09
C ARG A 125 -20.17 -4.14 2.11
N SER A 126 -21.41 -4.59 1.97
CA SER A 126 -21.73 -6.03 1.88
C SER A 126 -21.28 -6.68 0.57
N GLU A 127 -21.03 -5.91 -0.48
CA GLU A 127 -20.52 -6.41 -1.75
C GLU A 127 -18.98 -6.60 -1.72
N LEU A 128 -18.31 -5.78 -0.96
CA LEU A 128 -16.84 -5.75 -0.81
C LEU A 128 -16.44 -5.74 0.68
N PRO A 129 -16.86 -6.73 1.47
CA PRO A 129 -16.79 -6.64 2.95
C PRO A 129 -15.37 -6.70 3.49
N TRP A 130 -14.45 -7.36 2.79
CA TRP A 130 -13.09 -7.65 3.29
C TRP A 130 -11.99 -6.83 2.64
N VAL A 131 -12.34 -5.80 1.90
CA VAL A 131 -11.40 -4.85 1.29
C VAL A 131 -11.75 -3.42 1.66
N LYS A 132 -10.75 -2.56 1.66
CA LYS A 132 -10.92 -1.11 1.69
C LYS A 132 -10.87 -0.57 0.28
N ARG A 133 -11.46 0.59 0.05
CA ARG A 133 -11.49 1.27 -1.24
C ARG A 133 -10.80 2.61 -1.15
N CYS A 134 -9.99 2.92 -2.15
CA CYS A 134 -9.29 4.19 -2.28
C CYS A 134 -9.54 4.76 -3.68
N VAL A 135 -9.88 6.03 -3.76
CA VAL A 135 -9.99 6.77 -5.02
C VAL A 135 -8.71 7.55 -5.23
N ASP A 136 -8.06 7.31 -6.37
CA ASP A 136 -6.88 8.05 -6.79
C ASP A 136 -7.31 9.26 -7.63
N ILE A 137 -6.76 10.43 -7.32
CA ILE A 137 -7.16 11.70 -7.92
C ILE A 137 -5.95 12.57 -8.26
N ASP A 138 -6.08 13.31 -9.33
CA ASP A 138 -5.28 14.49 -9.62
C ASP A 138 -6.17 15.73 -9.85
N GLU A 139 -5.57 16.87 -10.13
CA GLU A 139 -6.28 18.12 -10.29
C GLU A 139 -7.21 18.11 -11.50
N ASP A 140 -6.75 17.52 -12.62
CA ASP A 140 -7.54 17.44 -13.84
C ASP A 140 -8.72 16.48 -13.70
N MET A 141 -8.53 15.33 -13.07
CA MET A 141 -9.61 14.39 -12.78
C MET A 141 -10.72 15.05 -11.94
N TRP A 142 -10.35 15.85 -10.93
CA TRP A 142 -11.33 16.60 -10.15
C TRP A 142 -12.02 17.69 -10.97
N LYS A 143 -11.25 18.45 -11.72
CA LYS A 143 -11.77 19.55 -12.53
C LYS A 143 -12.80 19.08 -13.56
N PHE A 144 -12.54 17.97 -14.24
CA PHE A 144 -13.38 17.45 -15.31
C PHE A 144 -14.42 16.43 -14.85
N ALA A 145 -14.43 16.03 -13.59
CA ALA A 145 -15.44 15.13 -13.05
C ALA A 145 -16.84 15.75 -13.11
N THR A 146 -17.86 14.92 -13.38
CA THR A 146 -19.25 15.35 -13.30
C THR A 146 -19.64 15.71 -11.87
N GLN A 147 -20.69 16.50 -11.71
CA GLN A 147 -21.18 16.82 -10.36
C GLN A 147 -21.59 15.56 -9.61
N THR A 148 -22.24 14.61 -10.29
CA THR A 148 -22.60 13.31 -9.69
C THR A 148 -21.37 12.57 -9.14
N THR A 149 -20.26 12.55 -9.89
CA THR A 149 -19.02 11.91 -9.44
C THR A 149 -18.40 12.64 -8.24
N LYS A 150 -18.40 13.98 -8.26
CA LYS A 150 -17.92 14.80 -7.14
C LYS A 150 -18.73 14.57 -5.87
N ASP A 151 -20.05 14.58 -5.99
CA ASP A 151 -20.96 14.38 -4.87
C ASP A 151 -20.82 12.97 -4.27
N ALA A 152 -20.71 11.95 -5.12
CA ALA A 152 -20.46 10.58 -4.70
C ALA A 152 -19.13 10.47 -3.92
N LEU A 153 -18.05 11.05 -4.43
CA LEU A 153 -16.75 11.03 -3.76
C LEU A 153 -16.80 11.74 -2.39
N LEU A 154 -17.35 12.94 -2.34
CA LEU A 154 -17.46 13.70 -1.09
C LEU A 154 -18.31 12.96 -0.05
N TYR A 155 -19.41 12.34 -0.48
CA TYR A 155 -20.23 11.51 0.40
C TYR A 155 -19.45 10.29 0.90
N GLY A 156 -18.77 9.57 0.00
CA GLY A 156 -17.97 8.38 0.35
C GLY A 156 -16.82 8.67 1.32
N ILE A 157 -16.16 9.83 1.19
CA ILE A 157 -15.14 10.28 2.14
C ILE A 157 -15.78 10.61 3.49
N LYS A 158 -16.87 11.35 3.49
CA LYS A 158 -17.59 11.76 4.71
C LYS A 158 -18.13 10.57 5.50
N SER A 159 -18.65 9.56 4.82
CA SER A 159 -19.15 8.33 5.44
C SER A 159 -18.03 7.37 5.86
N GLY A 160 -16.79 7.61 5.42
CA GLY A 160 -15.66 6.72 5.65
C GLY A 160 -15.67 5.44 4.79
N ASP A 161 -16.43 5.42 3.71
CA ASP A 161 -16.51 4.28 2.80
C ASP A 161 -15.32 4.20 1.86
N VAL A 162 -14.75 5.35 1.49
CA VAL A 162 -13.59 5.43 0.60
C VAL A 162 -12.53 6.36 1.18
N TRP A 163 -11.27 6.03 0.87
CA TRP A 163 -10.13 6.89 1.12
C TRP A 163 -9.80 7.68 -0.14
N LEU A 164 -9.07 8.76 0.03
CA LEU A 164 -8.60 9.60 -1.06
C LEU A 164 -7.08 9.56 -1.13
N ASN A 165 -6.53 9.36 -2.32
CA ASN A 165 -5.10 9.39 -2.56
C ASN A 165 -4.78 10.31 -3.73
N LYS A 166 -3.76 11.15 -3.57
CA LYS A 166 -3.26 12.01 -4.64
C LYS A 166 -2.28 11.22 -5.50
N ILE A 167 -2.53 11.22 -6.82
CA ILE A 167 -1.63 10.59 -7.80
C ILE A 167 -0.27 11.28 -7.76
N ARG A 168 0.79 10.48 -7.81
CA ARG A 168 2.17 10.94 -7.81
C ARG A 168 2.98 10.30 -8.91
N TYR A 169 4.04 10.98 -9.28
CA TYR A 169 5.01 10.57 -10.29
C TYR A 169 6.41 10.65 -9.71
N ASP A 170 7.28 9.77 -10.18
CA ASP A 170 8.70 9.80 -9.84
C ASP A 170 9.44 10.91 -10.61
N ASN A 171 10.75 11.01 -10.38
CA ASN A 171 11.59 12.01 -11.03
C ASN A 171 11.75 11.80 -12.55
N THR A 172 11.34 10.64 -13.08
CA THR A 172 11.35 10.33 -14.52
C THR A 172 10.00 10.61 -15.18
N GLY A 173 9.00 11.01 -14.41
CA GLY A 173 7.64 11.24 -14.86
C GLY A 173 6.80 9.96 -14.94
N GLN A 174 7.28 8.81 -14.42
CA GLN A 174 6.49 7.61 -14.32
C GLN A 174 5.59 7.68 -13.07
N ARG A 175 4.34 7.22 -13.23
CA ARG A 175 3.41 7.12 -12.10
C ARG A 175 3.90 6.10 -11.09
N ILE A 176 3.89 6.50 -9.83
CA ILE A 176 4.07 5.63 -8.69
C ILE A 176 2.77 5.53 -7.91
N TYR A 177 2.56 4.41 -7.23
CA TYR A 177 1.25 4.01 -6.73
C TYR A 177 1.24 3.91 -5.22
N GLY A 178 0.18 4.42 -4.59
CA GLY A 178 0.01 4.34 -3.15
C GLY A 178 -0.07 2.89 -2.66
N ASN A 179 0.56 2.64 -1.51
CA ASN A 179 0.45 1.38 -0.79
C ASN A 179 -0.86 1.31 0.01
N VAL A 180 -0.99 0.32 0.89
CA VAL A 180 -2.19 0.11 1.72
C VAL A 180 -2.50 1.29 2.62
N CYS A 181 -1.50 1.85 3.29
CA CYS A 181 -1.66 2.94 4.26
C CYS A 181 -1.45 4.34 3.66
N LEU A 182 -1.10 4.43 2.38
CA LEU A 182 -0.88 5.66 1.61
C LEU A 182 0.33 6.51 2.08
N GLU A 183 1.23 5.94 2.87
CA GLU A 183 2.45 6.62 3.32
C GLU A 183 3.64 6.46 2.37
N VAL A 184 3.59 5.47 1.48
CA VAL A 184 4.64 5.16 0.50
C VAL A 184 4.05 5.02 -0.88
N TYR A 185 4.80 5.44 -1.89
CA TYR A 185 4.47 5.26 -3.30
C TYR A 185 5.47 4.31 -3.93
N LEU A 186 4.97 3.27 -4.58
CA LEU A 186 5.74 2.16 -5.09
C LEU A 186 5.48 1.93 -6.58
N PRO A 187 6.44 1.40 -7.34
CA PRO A 187 6.15 0.80 -8.63
C PRO A 187 5.31 -0.47 -8.43
N SER A 188 4.69 -0.96 -9.51
CA SER A 188 3.99 -2.26 -9.47
C SER A 188 4.93 -3.36 -9.02
N ARG A 189 4.48 -4.23 -8.11
CA ARG A 189 5.24 -5.29 -7.42
C ARG A 189 6.32 -4.78 -6.46
N GLY A 190 6.33 -3.48 -6.19
CA GLY A 190 7.19 -2.88 -5.18
C GLY A 190 6.79 -3.30 -3.76
N THR A 191 7.74 -3.19 -2.84
CA THR A 191 7.57 -3.54 -1.44
C THR A 191 8.09 -2.45 -0.53
N CYS A 192 7.58 -2.40 0.70
CA CYS A 192 8.02 -1.45 1.71
C CYS A 192 8.54 -2.17 2.95
N LEU A 193 9.83 -2.02 3.22
CA LEU A 193 10.49 -2.45 4.45
C LEU A 193 10.57 -1.25 5.40
N LEU A 194 10.10 -1.44 6.64
CA LEU A 194 10.01 -0.38 7.65
C LEU A 194 10.89 -0.64 8.85
N GLN A 195 11.47 0.44 9.36
CA GLN A 195 12.19 0.49 10.63
C GLN A 195 11.98 1.86 11.28
N HIS A 196 12.27 2.01 12.55
CA HIS A 196 12.01 3.24 13.28
C HIS A 196 13.21 3.66 14.13
N VAL A 197 13.44 4.97 14.20
CA VAL A 197 14.29 5.58 15.21
C VAL A 197 13.45 5.81 16.47
N ASN A 198 13.94 5.37 17.60
CA ASN A 198 13.29 5.57 18.90
C ASN A 198 13.72 6.92 19.51
N LEU A 199 13.05 7.99 19.11
CA LEU A 199 13.33 9.34 19.64
C LEU A 199 13.17 9.42 21.15
N GLY A 200 12.32 8.58 21.74
CA GLY A 200 12.17 8.52 23.20
C GLY A 200 13.47 8.14 23.94
N ALA A 201 14.37 7.43 23.28
CA ALA A 201 15.70 7.09 23.80
C ALA A 201 16.81 8.01 23.31
N CYS A 202 16.54 8.88 22.31
CA CYS A 202 17.53 9.82 21.77
C CYS A 202 17.71 11.06 22.64
N THR A 203 18.91 11.64 22.52
CA THR A 203 19.26 12.99 22.97
C THR A 203 19.61 13.83 21.75
N LEU A 204 19.74 15.16 21.90
CA LEU A 204 20.22 16.03 20.83
C LEU A 204 21.61 15.62 20.34
N ASP A 205 22.48 15.13 21.23
CA ASP A 205 23.86 14.76 20.90
C ASP A 205 23.95 13.49 20.06
N ASN A 206 23.01 12.53 20.21
CA ASN A 206 23.03 11.27 19.47
C ASN A 206 21.95 11.15 18.39
N LEU A 207 21.19 12.21 18.17
CA LEU A 207 20.08 12.20 17.23
C LEU A 207 20.53 11.88 15.78
N GLN A 208 21.57 12.54 15.32
CA GLN A 208 22.13 12.31 13.99
C GLN A 208 22.64 10.88 13.84
N GLU A 209 23.36 10.38 14.82
CA GLU A 209 23.87 9.00 14.84
C GLU A 209 22.71 8.00 14.76
N ALA A 210 21.63 8.23 15.50
CA ALA A 210 20.46 7.36 15.49
C ALA A 210 19.84 7.26 14.09
N PHE A 211 19.69 8.37 13.38
CA PHE A 211 19.13 8.35 12.01
C PHE A 211 20.08 7.70 11.02
N VAL A 212 21.39 7.98 11.08
CA VAL A 212 22.39 7.36 10.20
C VAL A 212 22.44 5.85 10.42
N SER A 213 22.52 5.42 11.67
CA SER A 213 22.54 4.00 12.02
C SER A 213 21.24 3.30 11.64
N GLY A 214 20.10 3.97 11.88
CA GLY A 214 18.77 3.44 11.51
C GLY A 214 18.64 3.24 10.00
N MET A 215 19.07 4.18 9.19
CA MET A 215 19.04 4.05 7.73
C MET A 215 20.04 3.00 7.24
N SER A 216 21.24 2.94 7.79
CA SER A 216 22.24 1.94 7.41
C SER A 216 21.74 0.52 7.69
N GLU A 217 21.22 0.27 8.89
CA GLU A 217 20.66 -1.03 9.25
C GLU A 217 19.47 -1.41 8.37
N LEU A 218 18.61 -0.43 8.05
CA LEU A 218 17.45 -0.65 7.18
C LEU A 218 17.86 -1.03 5.76
N CYS A 219 18.88 -0.39 5.20
CA CYS A 219 19.44 -0.73 3.89
C CYS A 219 20.08 -2.13 3.90
N ASP A 220 20.80 -2.48 4.94
CA ASP A 220 21.39 -3.81 5.09
C ASP A 220 20.32 -4.90 5.19
N LEU A 221 19.26 -4.65 5.96
CA LEU A 221 18.11 -5.55 6.06
C LEU A 221 17.43 -5.72 4.71
N HIS A 222 17.20 -4.63 3.98
CA HIS A 222 16.54 -4.64 2.68
C HIS A 222 17.31 -5.52 1.68
N GLY A 223 18.64 -5.41 1.63
CA GLY A 223 19.49 -6.24 0.76
C GLY A 223 19.46 -7.73 1.10
N ARG A 224 19.07 -8.11 2.32
CA ARG A 224 19.04 -9.49 2.80
C ARG A 224 17.66 -10.14 2.81
N THR A 225 16.63 -9.42 2.43
CA THR A 225 15.24 -9.92 2.56
C THR A 225 14.93 -11.10 1.66
N GLY A 226 15.61 -11.28 0.54
CA GLY A 226 15.27 -12.28 -0.46
C GLY A 226 13.85 -12.10 -1.06
N VAL A 227 13.25 -10.92 -0.90
CA VAL A 227 11.85 -10.67 -1.23
C VAL A 227 11.52 -10.96 -2.70
N GLY A 228 12.48 -10.76 -3.61
CA GLY A 228 12.31 -11.05 -5.04
C GLY A 228 12.42 -12.52 -5.45
N GLU A 229 12.86 -13.41 -4.55
CA GLU A 229 13.12 -14.83 -4.87
C GLU A 229 11.86 -15.59 -5.29
N SER A 230 10.69 -15.20 -4.80
CA SER A 230 9.41 -15.80 -5.18
C SER A 230 8.99 -15.50 -6.63
N GLY A 231 9.58 -14.49 -7.26
CA GLY A 231 9.16 -13.95 -8.56
C GLY A 231 7.93 -13.06 -8.50
N GLU A 232 7.31 -12.88 -7.33
CA GLU A 232 6.11 -12.03 -7.18
C GLU A 232 6.45 -10.56 -6.96
N TYR A 233 7.59 -10.26 -6.37
CA TYR A 233 8.02 -8.89 -6.01
C TYR A 233 9.28 -8.49 -6.75
N LEU A 234 9.44 -7.19 -6.92
CA LEU A 234 10.70 -6.63 -7.41
C LEU A 234 11.83 -6.95 -6.44
N THR A 235 13.01 -7.20 -6.99
CA THR A 235 14.20 -7.45 -6.16
C THR A 235 14.70 -6.16 -5.51
N PRO A 236 15.46 -6.24 -4.40
CA PRO A 236 16.02 -5.06 -3.74
C PRO A 236 16.93 -4.21 -4.63
N GLU A 237 17.52 -4.79 -5.68
CA GLU A 237 18.35 -4.07 -6.64
C GLU A 237 17.53 -3.18 -7.57
N VAL A 238 16.29 -3.58 -7.87
CA VAL A 238 15.35 -2.87 -8.75
C VAL A 238 14.52 -1.88 -7.96
N ASP A 239 13.92 -2.32 -6.86
CA ASP A 239 13.09 -1.50 -5.98
C ASP A 239 13.83 -1.24 -4.66
N ARG A 240 14.37 -0.04 -4.52
CA ARG A 240 15.15 0.39 -3.36
C ARG A 240 14.33 1.21 -2.37
N GLN A 241 13.02 1.03 -2.33
CA GLN A 241 12.14 1.74 -1.41
C GLN A 241 12.24 1.16 0.00
N VAL A 242 12.58 2.03 0.94
CA VAL A 242 12.62 1.73 2.38
C VAL A 242 11.95 2.85 3.15
N GLY A 243 11.40 2.56 4.32
CA GLY A 243 10.74 3.53 5.17
C GLY A 243 11.36 3.59 6.56
N LEU A 244 12.05 4.70 6.87
CA LEU A 244 12.56 4.99 8.21
C LEU A 244 11.60 5.97 8.90
N GLY A 245 10.86 5.48 9.88
CA GLY A 245 9.95 6.26 10.70
C GLY A 245 10.53 6.65 12.06
N VAL A 246 9.71 7.23 12.90
CA VAL A 246 10.07 7.62 14.26
C VAL A 246 9.06 7.13 15.28
N LEU A 247 9.54 6.79 16.47
CA LEU A 247 8.75 6.50 17.67
C LEU A 247 9.12 7.48 18.78
N GLY A 248 8.20 7.73 19.70
CA GLY A 248 8.48 8.52 20.90
C GLY A 248 8.69 10.01 20.67
N LEU A 249 8.17 10.58 19.56
CA LEU A 249 8.30 12.01 19.25
C LEU A 249 7.76 12.88 20.40
N ALA A 250 6.58 12.60 20.92
CA ALA A 250 5.99 13.37 22.01
C ALA A 250 6.87 13.36 23.28
N ASN A 251 7.49 12.23 23.59
CA ASN A 251 8.42 12.13 24.72
C ASN A 251 9.70 12.93 24.50
N PHE A 252 10.22 12.92 23.27
CA PHE A 252 11.38 13.70 22.88
C PHE A 252 11.10 15.21 23.01
N LEU A 253 10.02 15.70 22.42
CA LEU A 253 9.61 17.10 22.47
C LEU A 253 9.41 17.56 23.93
N ARG A 254 8.73 16.75 24.73
CA ARG A 254 8.51 17.04 26.16
C ARG A 254 9.82 17.16 26.94
N ARG A 255 10.80 16.30 26.65
CA ARG A 255 12.13 16.33 27.30
C ARG A 255 12.84 17.66 27.07
N TYR A 256 12.70 18.22 25.88
CA TYR A 256 13.36 19.46 25.47
C TYR A 256 12.44 20.68 25.54
N ASN A 257 11.25 20.54 26.11
CA ASN A 257 10.26 21.62 26.25
C ASN A 257 9.92 22.29 24.92
N ILE A 258 9.83 21.49 23.85
CA ILE A 258 9.45 21.93 22.49
C ILE A 258 7.96 21.67 22.31
N SER A 259 7.20 22.68 21.90
CA SER A 259 5.80 22.51 21.54
C SER A 259 5.67 21.83 20.17
N TYR A 260 4.55 21.16 19.91
CA TYR A 260 4.29 20.58 18.59
C TYR A 260 4.20 21.64 17.49
N ALA A 261 3.74 22.85 17.83
CA ALA A 261 3.68 23.98 16.89
C ALA A 261 5.06 24.47 16.46
N ASP A 262 6.03 24.43 17.38
CA ASP A 262 7.38 24.94 17.15
C ASP A 262 8.35 23.86 16.65
N PHE A 263 7.87 22.62 16.50
CA PHE A 263 8.71 21.48 16.15
C PHE A 263 9.44 21.65 14.81
N GLY A 264 8.79 22.25 13.82
CA GLY A 264 9.37 22.49 12.50
C GLY A 264 10.49 23.55 12.49
N GLU A 265 10.52 24.43 13.48
CA GLU A 265 11.52 25.51 13.59
C GLU A 265 12.64 25.15 14.58
N ALA A 266 12.39 24.24 15.47
CA ALA A 266 13.34 23.80 16.47
C ALA A 266 14.33 22.76 15.96
#